data_e82bf406dc7ef89e9114ce8e0bc8e6c9
#
_entry.id   e82bf406dc7ef89e9114ce8e0bc8e6c9
#
_cell.length_a   1.000
_cell.length_b   1.000
_cell.length_c   1.000
_cell.angle_alpha   90.00
_cell.angle_beta   90.00
_cell.angle_gamma   90.00
#
_symmetry.space_group_name_H-M   'P 1'
#
loop_
_entity.id
_entity.type
_entity.pdbx_description
1 polymer ?
#
loop_
_entity_poly.entity_id
_entity_poly.type
_entity_poly.pdbx_seq_one_letter_code
_entity_poly.pdbx_strand_id
1 'polypeptide(L)'
;THNHADKHDTHVGVAIKLIEAIRLLPADARPKKLYGCEVWRDLDWMTDEDKIPFDCSGHENLQAALLGVFDSQVAGGKRYDLATMGRRKAHATYFASHGTDETTGLNFGMDLTPLIEDPSLDINAFAQAIIGRFADEIKGRLAKLT
;
A
#
# COMPACT_ATOMS: atom_id res chain seq x y z
N THR A 1 2.95 -5.50 5.90
CA THR A 1 1.63 -5.76 6.52
C THR A 1 0.50 -5.17 5.68
N HIS A 2 -0.74 -5.23 6.16
CA HIS A 2 -1.86 -4.51 5.54
C HIS A 2 -1.75 -2.99 5.80
N ASN A 3 -2.43 -2.16 4.98
CA ASN A 3 -2.57 -0.74 5.25
C ASN A 3 -3.75 -0.46 6.20
N HIS A 4 -3.80 0.76 6.76
CA HIS A 4 -4.79 1.14 7.78
C HIS A 4 -6.17 1.50 7.20
N ALA A 5 -6.31 1.62 5.89
CA ALA A 5 -7.59 1.87 5.23
C ALA A 5 -8.04 0.70 4.36
N ASP A 6 -7.54 -0.51 4.63
CA ASP A 6 -8.00 -1.72 3.96
C ASP A 6 -9.51 -1.92 4.17
N LYS A 7 -10.12 -2.64 3.26
CA LYS A 7 -11.57 -2.87 3.28
C LYS A 7 -12.05 -3.78 4.42
N HIS A 8 -11.16 -4.65 4.91
CA HIS A 8 -11.50 -5.66 5.91
C HIS A 8 -10.96 -5.31 7.30
N ASP A 9 -11.82 -5.26 8.30
CA ASP A 9 -11.47 -4.96 9.69
C ASP A 9 -10.37 -5.89 10.23
N THR A 10 -10.40 -7.17 9.84
CA THR A 10 -9.37 -8.14 10.23
C THR A 10 -7.99 -7.72 9.72
N HIS A 11 -7.88 -7.21 8.48
CA HIS A 11 -6.61 -6.75 7.93
C HIS A 11 -6.10 -5.52 8.66
N VAL A 12 -6.96 -4.55 8.93
CA VAL A 12 -6.62 -3.36 9.72
C VAL A 12 -6.20 -3.77 11.13
N GLY A 13 -6.94 -4.66 11.77
CA GLY A 13 -6.60 -5.18 13.09
C GLY A 13 -5.22 -5.87 13.13
N VAL A 14 -4.88 -6.67 12.11
CA VAL A 14 -3.56 -7.30 11.97
C VAL A 14 -2.46 -6.23 11.85
N ALA A 15 -2.67 -5.19 11.03
CA ALA A 15 -1.69 -4.12 10.86
C ALA A 15 -1.41 -3.39 12.18
N ILE A 16 -2.47 -3.03 12.92
CA ILE A 16 -2.35 -2.36 14.22
C ILE A 16 -1.60 -3.26 15.22
N LYS A 17 -2.02 -4.51 15.36
CA LYS A 17 -1.39 -5.45 16.31
C LYS A 17 0.06 -5.75 15.97
N LEU A 18 0.42 -5.79 14.69
CA LEU A 18 1.81 -5.94 14.27
C LEU A 18 2.66 -4.73 14.68
N ILE A 19 2.17 -3.50 14.47
CA ILE A 19 2.87 -2.29 14.89
C ILE A 19 3.06 -2.26 16.41
N GLU A 20 2.00 -2.54 17.16
CA GLU A 20 2.06 -2.65 18.64
C GLU A 20 3.12 -3.67 19.07
N ALA A 21 3.14 -4.86 18.45
CA ALA A 21 4.10 -5.91 18.77
C ALA A 21 5.55 -5.49 18.44
N ILE A 22 5.78 -4.84 17.31
CA ILE A 22 7.11 -4.34 16.92
C ILE A 22 7.59 -3.27 17.93
N ARG A 23 6.71 -2.40 18.40
CA ARG A 23 7.03 -1.36 19.40
C ARG A 23 7.49 -1.93 20.73
N LEU A 24 7.10 -3.15 21.08
CA LEU A 24 7.57 -3.86 22.29
C LEU A 24 9.00 -4.41 22.15
N LEU A 25 9.52 -4.51 20.94
CA LEU A 25 10.90 -4.97 20.73
C LEU A 25 11.91 -3.88 21.12
N PRO A 26 13.11 -4.26 21.58
CA PRO A 26 14.24 -3.35 21.67
C PRO A 26 14.47 -2.63 20.33
N ALA A 27 14.93 -1.39 20.36
CA ALA A 27 15.04 -0.56 19.15
C ALA A 27 15.94 -1.18 18.07
N ASP A 28 17.00 -1.85 18.46
CA ASP A 28 17.96 -2.56 17.59
C ASP A 28 17.40 -3.86 16.99
N ALA A 29 16.34 -4.42 17.57
CA ALA A 29 15.66 -5.61 17.08
C ALA A 29 14.46 -5.28 16.16
N ARG A 30 14.08 -4.01 16.04
CA ARG A 30 12.97 -3.60 15.16
C ARG A 30 13.38 -3.67 13.68
N PRO A 31 12.45 -4.00 12.77
CA PRO A 31 12.72 -3.89 11.33
C PRO A 31 13.04 -2.42 10.98
N LYS A 32 13.95 -2.23 10.03
CA LYS A 32 14.36 -0.89 9.58
C LYS A 32 13.28 -0.20 8.76
N LYS A 33 12.39 -0.96 8.12
CA LYS A 33 11.29 -0.46 7.29
C LYS A 33 10.07 -1.32 7.49
N LEU A 34 8.92 -0.66 7.47
CA LEU A 34 7.61 -1.31 7.52
C LEU A 34 6.69 -0.67 6.48
N TYR A 35 6.09 -1.49 5.63
CA TYR A 35 5.15 -1.01 4.61
C TYR A 35 3.79 -1.68 4.75
N GLY A 36 2.74 -0.88 4.59
CA GLY A 36 1.38 -1.33 4.39
C GLY A 36 1.13 -1.62 2.92
N CYS A 37 0.61 -2.81 2.60
CA CYS A 37 0.34 -3.22 1.22
C CYS A 37 -1.03 -2.73 0.74
N GLU A 38 -1.17 -2.65 -0.59
CA GLU A 38 -2.33 -2.16 -1.31
C GLU A 38 -3.47 -3.17 -1.50
N VAL A 39 -3.73 -4.07 -0.59
CA VAL A 39 -4.70 -5.15 -0.79
C VAL A 39 -6.08 -4.59 -1.19
N TRP A 40 -7.14 -5.04 -0.93
CA TRP A 40 -8.51 -4.80 -1.38
C TRP A 40 -8.87 -3.37 -1.85
N ARG A 41 -8.46 -2.33 -1.14
CA ARG A 41 -8.88 -0.94 -1.42
C ARG A 41 -7.89 -0.19 -2.31
N ASP A 42 -6.70 -0.79 -2.56
CA ASP A 42 -5.60 -0.07 -3.18
C ASP A 42 -5.08 1.10 -2.30
N LEU A 43 -4.20 1.94 -2.84
CA LEU A 43 -3.70 3.14 -2.20
C LEU A 43 -4.04 4.42 -2.98
N ASP A 44 -5.01 4.37 -3.89
CA ASP A 44 -5.47 5.54 -4.66
C ASP A 44 -6.16 6.62 -3.82
N TRP A 45 -6.43 6.33 -2.56
CA TRP A 45 -6.87 7.28 -1.55
C TRP A 45 -5.71 8.03 -0.87
N MET A 46 -4.48 7.83 -1.31
CA MET A 46 -3.29 8.60 -0.91
C MET A 46 -2.87 9.53 -2.04
N THR A 47 -2.23 10.64 -1.70
CA THR A 47 -1.54 11.46 -2.69
C THR A 47 -0.37 10.69 -3.30
N ASP A 48 0.08 11.04 -4.48
CA ASP A 48 1.18 10.33 -5.13
C ASP A 48 2.49 10.47 -4.34
N GLU A 49 2.69 11.60 -3.66
CA GLU A 49 3.85 11.85 -2.80
C GLU A 49 3.89 10.96 -1.55
N ASP A 50 2.75 10.47 -1.10
CA ASP A 50 2.65 9.58 0.06
C ASP A 50 2.84 8.09 -0.30
N LYS A 51 2.77 7.74 -1.59
CA LYS A 51 2.94 6.37 -2.07
C LYS A 51 4.41 6.02 -2.22
N ILE A 52 4.80 4.83 -1.79
CA ILE A 52 6.12 4.26 -2.05
C ILE A 52 6.00 3.33 -3.26
N PRO A 53 6.58 3.69 -4.42
CA PRO A 53 6.53 2.85 -5.60
C PRO A 53 7.56 1.72 -5.53
N PHE A 54 7.13 0.50 -5.87
CA PHE A 54 7.99 -0.66 -6.03
C PHE A 54 7.92 -1.17 -7.47
N ASP A 55 9.01 -1.03 -8.20
CA ASP A 55 9.10 -1.54 -9.57
C ASP A 55 9.11 -3.08 -9.57
N CYS A 56 8.15 -3.63 -10.29
CA CYS A 56 7.95 -5.07 -10.46
C CYS A 56 8.26 -5.55 -11.89
N SER A 57 8.85 -4.72 -12.74
CA SER A 57 8.94 -4.96 -14.19
C SER A 57 9.78 -6.19 -14.59
N GLY A 58 10.83 -6.51 -13.89
CA GLY A 58 11.83 -7.47 -14.38
C GLY A 58 11.55 -8.96 -14.10
N HIS A 59 10.46 -9.31 -13.41
CA HIS A 59 10.30 -10.65 -12.83
C HIS A 59 8.88 -11.22 -12.94
N GLU A 60 8.27 -11.15 -14.11
CA GLU A 60 6.86 -11.55 -14.32
C GLU A 60 6.60 -13.02 -13.93
N ASN A 61 7.51 -13.94 -14.27
CA ASN A 61 7.37 -15.36 -13.91
C ASN A 61 7.46 -15.57 -12.40
N LEU A 62 8.34 -14.85 -11.71
CA LEU A 62 8.46 -14.92 -10.26
C LEU A 62 7.20 -14.33 -9.58
N GLN A 63 6.68 -13.24 -10.09
CA GLN A 63 5.44 -12.64 -9.61
C GLN A 63 4.27 -13.62 -9.72
N ALA A 64 4.13 -14.28 -10.88
CA ALA A 64 3.09 -15.28 -11.10
C ALA A 64 3.25 -16.48 -10.16
N ALA A 65 4.49 -16.97 -9.95
CA ALA A 65 4.77 -18.06 -9.04
C ALA A 65 4.44 -17.72 -7.58
N LEU A 66 4.80 -16.52 -7.12
CA LEU A 66 4.49 -16.05 -5.76
C LEU A 66 2.98 -15.91 -5.52
N LEU A 67 2.21 -15.48 -6.52
CA LEU A 67 0.75 -15.46 -6.44
C LEU A 67 0.17 -16.87 -6.47
N GLY A 68 0.76 -17.75 -7.28
CA GLY A 68 0.32 -19.13 -7.47
C GLY A 68 0.44 -20.01 -6.22
N VAL A 69 1.28 -19.66 -5.23
CA VAL A 69 1.34 -20.40 -3.95
C VAL A 69 0.03 -20.36 -3.17
N PHE A 70 -0.83 -19.38 -3.47
CA PHE A 70 -2.17 -19.26 -2.90
C PHE A 70 -3.23 -19.93 -3.76
N ASP A 71 -2.92 -21.07 -4.35
CA ASP A 71 -3.76 -21.78 -5.33
C ASP A 71 -5.19 -22.02 -4.84
N SER A 72 -5.39 -22.38 -3.59
CA SER A 72 -6.73 -22.56 -3.02
C SER A 72 -7.58 -21.28 -3.06
N GLN A 73 -6.97 -20.11 -2.99
CA GLN A 73 -7.65 -18.82 -3.10
C GLN A 73 -7.92 -18.46 -4.56
N VAL A 74 -6.97 -18.72 -5.45
CA VAL A 74 -7.05 -18.43 -6.89
C VAL A 74 -8.00 -19.39 -7.58
N ALA A 75 -7.84 -20.70 -7.40
CA ALA A 75 -8.67 -21.73 -8.00
C ALA A 75 -10.05 -21.86 -7.35
N GLY A 76 -10.15 -21.51 -6.07
CA GLY A 76 -11.37 -21.67 -5.27
C GLY A 76 -12.45 -20.61 -5.45
N GLY A 77 -12.26 -19.59 -6.32
CA GLY A 77 -13.35 -18.68 -6.61
C GLY A 77 -12.99 -17.24 -7.00
N LYS A 78 -11.85 -16.70 -6.63
CA LYS A 78 -11.45 -15.33 -6.99
C LYS A 78 -10.11 -15.31 -7.69
N ARG A 79 -10.08 -14.75 -8.89
CA ARG A 79 -8.88 -14.64 -9.71
C ARG A 79 -7.98 -13.50 -9.19
N TYR A 80 -7.44 -13.65 -7.96
CA TYR A 80 -6.50 -12.70 -7.37
C TYR A 80 -5.22 -12.56 -8.19
N ASP A 81 -4.80 -13.61 -8.90
CA ASP A 81 -3.71 -13.60 -9.83
C ASP A 81 -3.92 -12.56 -10.94
N LEU A 82 -5.06 -12.59 -11.62
CA LEU A 82 -5.40 -11.62 -12.66
C LEU A 82 -5.59 -10.21 -12.10
N ALA A 83 -6.27 -10.09 -10.94
CA ALA A 83 -6.51 -8.80 -10.31
C ALA A 83 -5.20 -8.11 -9.92
N THR A 84 -4.28 -8.83 -9.30
CA THR A 84 -2.98 -8.29 -8.88
C THR A 84 -2.12 -7.91 -10.09
N MET A 85 -2.03 -8.77 -11.09
CA MET A 85 -1.24 -8.46 -12.31
C MET A 85 -1.85 -7.29 -13.08
N GLY A 86 -3.18 -7.21 -13.18
CA GLY A 86 -3.87 -6.10 -13.82
C GLY A 86 -3.64 -4.78 -13.09
N ARG A 87 -3.69 -4.77 -11.76
CA ARG A 87 -3.41 -3.60 -10.93
C ARG A 87 -1.97 -3.09 -11.14
N ARG A 88 -0.98 -3.98 -11.10
CA ARG A 88 0.42 -3.60 -11.32
C ARG A 88 0.66 -2.95 -12.67
N LYS A 89 0.01 -3.45 -13.73
CA LYS A 89 0.07 -2.86 -15.07
C LYS A 89 -0.63 -1.50 -15.13
N ALA A 90 -1.81 -1.39 -14.52
CA ALA A 90 -2.53 -0.12 -14.43
C ALA A 90 -1.73 0.95 -13.69
N HIS A 91 -1.12 0.60 -12.55
CA HIS A 91 -0.26 1.52 -11.80
C HIS A 91 0.93 2.01 -12.63
N ALA A 92 1.61 1.12 -13.37
CA ALA A 92 2.73 1.52 -14.22
C ALA A 92 2.35 2.56 -15.26
N THR A 93 1.13 2.47 -15.79
CA THR A 93 0.63 3.41 -16.80
C THR A 93 0.07 4.70 -16.20
N TYR A 94 -0.66 4.63 -15.08
CA TYR A 94 -1.40 5.80 -14.58
C TYR A 94 -0.63 6.64 -13.56
N PHE A 95 0.41 6.12 -12.92
CA PHE A 95 1.15 6.85 -11.89
C PHE A 95 1.89 8.07 -12.45
N ALA A 96 2.54 7.94 -13.60
CA ALA A 96 3.23 9.03 -14.29
C ALA A 96 2.36 9.63 -15.40
N SER A 97 1.28 10.32 -15.03
CA SER A 97 0.22 10.77 -15.96
C SER A 97 0.69 11.68 -17.11
N HIS A 98 1.88 12.26 -17.01
CA HIS A 98 2.44 13.19 -18.02
C HIS A 98 3.79 12.74 -18.57
N GLY A 99 4.24 11.54 -18.24
CA GLY A 99 5.47 10.94 -18.68
C GLY A 99 5.25 9.72 -19.57
N THR A 100 6.33 9.21 -20.16
CA THR A 100 6.34 7.89 -20.79
C THR A 100 6.46 6.82 -19.71
N ASP A 101 5.77 5.70 -19.88
CA ASP A 101 5.87 4.57 -18.95
C ASP A 101 7.33 4.08 -18.89
N GLU A 102 7.92 4.13 -17.71
CA GLU A 102 9.30 3.66 -17.46
C GLU A 102 9.32 2.22 -16.95
N THR A 103 8.20 1.73 -16.44
CA THR A 103 8.03 0.40 -15.87
C THR A 103 6.85 -0.32 -16.51
N THR A 104 6.86 -1.66 -16.48
CA THR A 104 5.74 -2.48 -16.98
C THR A 104 4.87 -3.04 -15.87
N GLY A 105 5.26 -2.81 -14.62
CA GLY A 105 4.51 -3.24 -13.44
C GLY A 105 4.96 -2.47 -12.21
N LEU A 106 4.00 -1.89 -11.49
CA LEU A 106 4.25 -1.08 -10.31
C LEU A 106 3.33 -1.50 -9.15
N ASN A 107 3.89 -1.63 -7.97
CA ASN A 107 3.17 -1.88 -6.74
C ASN A 107 3.35 -0.68 -5.81
N PHE A 108 2.34 -0.34 -5.02
CA PHE A 108 2.47 0.73 -4.04
C PHE A 108 2.53 0.20 -2.61
N GLY A 109 3.26 0.93 -1.77
CA GLY A 109 3.28 0.75 -0.34
C GLY A 109 2.97 2.04 0.41
N MET A 110 2.33 1.91 1.56
CA MET A 110 2.18 2.97 2.55
C MET A 110 3.35 2.88 3.52
N ASP A 111 4.15 3.95 3.68
CA ASP A 111 5.26 3.92 4.65
C ASP A 111 4.72 3.99 6.09
N LEU A 112 4.83 2.89 6.80
CA LEU A 112 4.48 2.75 8.21
C LEU A 112 5.71 2.80 9.13
N THR A 113 6.89 3.03 8.56
CA THR A 113 8.15 3.07 9.31
C THR A 113 8.12 4.06 10.47
N PRO A 114 7.58 5.30 10.32
CA PRO A 114 7.50 6.25 11.44
C PRO A 114 6.78 5.69 12.66
N LEU A 115 5.78 4.84 12.46
CA LEU A 115 5.01 4.24 13.57
C LEU A 115 5.80 3.22 14.39
N ILE A 116 6.87 2.65 13.84
CA ILE A 116 7.74 1.71 14.57
C ILE A 116 9.02 2.37 15.08
N GLU A 117 9.43 3.48 14.50
CA GLU A 117 10.57 4.29 14.95
C GLU A 117 10.19 5.11 16.18
N ASP A 118 9.03 5.76 16.17
CA ASP A 118 8.50 6.56 17.28
C ASP A 118 7.23 5.91 17.88
N PRO A 119 7.37 5.18 19.00
CA PRO A 119 6.22 4.57 19.68
C PRO A 119 5.19 5.56 20.25
N SER A 120 5.53 6.85 20.36
CA SER A 120 4.61 7.88 20.85
C SER A 120 3.58 8.33 19.81
N LEU A 121 3.83 8.05 18.53
CA LEU A 121 2.90 8.39 17.46
C LEU A 121 1.61 7.58 17.60
N ASP A 122 0.48 8.29 17.60
CA ASP A 122 -0.84 7.65 17.56
C ASP A 122 -1.11 7.05 16.17
N ILE A 123 -1.42 5.76 16.14
CA ILE A 123 -1.63 5.01 14.88
C ILE A 123 -2.83 5.56 14.11
N ASN A 124 -3.92 5.90 14.80
CA ASN A 124 -5.13 6.39 14.17
C ASN A 124 -4.92 7.81 13.62
N ALA A 125 -4.28 8.68 14.40
CA ALA A 125 -3.96 10.04 13.96
C ALA A 125 -3.02 10.03 12.74
N PHE A 126 -2.05 9.12 12.69
CA PHE A 126 -1.16 8.94 11.55
C PHE A 126 -1.94 8.58 10.27
N ALA A 127 -2.83 7.59 10.35
CA ALA A 127 -3.66 7.19 9.21
C ALA A 127 -4.61 8.32 8.76
N GLN A 128 -5.25 9.01 9.71
CA GLN A 128 -6.13 10.15 9.44
C GLN A 128 -5.40 11.31 8.77
N ALA A 129 -4.16 11.58 9.14
CA ALA A 129 -3.36 12.63 8.51
C ALA A 129 -3.11 12.35 7.01
N ILE A 130 -2.83 11.09 6.64
CA ILE A 130 -2.65 10.70 5.24
C ILE A 130 -3.97 10.86 4.46
N ILE A 131 -5.09 10.37 5.01
CA ILE A 131 -6.42 10.54 4.41
C ILE A 131 -6.76 12.03 4.25
N GLY A 132 -6.42 12.83 5.25
CA GLY A 132 -6.64 14.28 5.24
C GLY A 132 -5.90 14.98 4.10
N ARG A 133 -4.65 14.62 3.84
CA ARG A 133 -3.87 15.18 2.70
C ARG A 133 -4.56 14.94 1.36
N PHE A 134 -5.02 13.72 1.11
CA PHE A 134 -5.77 13.41 -0.10
C PHE A 134 -7.07 14.22 -0.20
N ALA A 135 -7.83 14.30 0.90
CA ALA A 135 -9.06 15.09 0.92
C ALA A 135 -8.80 16.58 0.64
N ASP A 136 -7.72 17.14 1.17
CA ASP A 136 -7.35 18.54 0.98
C ASP A 136 -6.83 18.81 -0.43
N GLU A 137 -6.11 17.86 -1.04
CA GLU A 137 -5.74 17.92 -2.46
C GLU A 137 -6.98 18.05 -3.35
N ILE A 138 -7.97 17.18 -3.15
CA ILE A 138 -9.22 17.21 -3.93
C ILE A 138 -9.99 18.51 -3.72
N LYS A 139 -10.13 18.98 -2.46
CA LYS A 139 -10.76 20.27 -2.16
C LYS A 139 -10.04 21.43 -2.86
N GLY A 140 -8.71 21.43 -2.82
CA GLY A 140 -7.91 22.46 -3.49
C GLY A 140 -8.08 22.47 -5.01
N ARG A 141 -8.21 21.30 -5.64
CA ARG A 141 -8.53 21.19 -7.08
C ARG A 141 -9.92 21.72 -7.40
N LEU A 142 -10.93 21.33 -6.63
CA LEU A 142 -12.29 21.79 -6.83
C LEU A 142 -12.41 23.33 -6.67
N ALA A 143 -11.76 23.90 -5.67
CA ALA A 143 -11.78 25.35 -5.45
C ALA A 143 -11.11 26.16 -6.58
N LYS A 144 -10.24 25.56 -7.38
CA LYS A 144 -9.62 26.22 -8.55
C LYS A 144 -10.50 26.17 -9.79
N LEU A 145 -11.48 25.27 -9.83
CA LEU A 145 -12.31 25.00 -11.01
C LEU A 145 -13.74 25.55 -10.86
N THR A 146 -14.11 25.95 -9.66
CA THR A 146 -15.41 26.57 -9.31
C THR A 146 -15.25 28.03 -8.96
#